data_7ba741cb6cdba346f381885fc717ee9b
#
_entry.id   7ba741cb6cdba346f381885fc717ee9b
#
_cell.length_a   1.000
_cell.length_b   1.000
_cell.length_c   1.000
_cell.angle_alpha   90.00
_cell.angle_beta   90.00
_cell.angle_gamma   90.00
#
_symmetry.space_group_name_H-M   'P 1'
#
loop_
_entity.id
_entity.type
_entity.pdbx_description
1 polymer ?
#
loop_
_entity_poly.entity_id
_entity_poly.type
_entity_poly.pdbx_seq_one_letter_code
_entity_poly.pdbx_strand_id
1 'polypeptide(L)'
;MEVTQDLIESEEEHIEEMPETSPLIDLPTCELNKLEEIADLVTSVLTSPIRREKLALALENEGYIKKLLQLFQVCENLENTEGLHHLYEIIRGILFLNKATLFEVMFSDECIMDVVGCLEYDPSVAQPKRHREFLTKTAKFKEVIPITDSELRQKIHQTYRVQYIQDIILPTPSVFEENFLSTLTSFIFFNKVEIVSMLQVSGF
;
A
#
# COMPACT_ATOMS: atom_id res chain seq x y z
N MET A 1 40.75 -54.68 -7.59
CA MET A 1 40.57 -53.54 -6.70
C MET A 1 40.11 -52.40 -7.55
N GLU A 2 38.79 -52.32 -7.72
CA GLU A 2 38.12 -51.25 -8.48
C GLU A 2 37.78 -50.12 -7.52
N VAL A 3 38.21 -48.91 -7.86
CA VAL A 3 37.86 -47.69 -7.14
C VAL A 3 36.73 -47.05 -7.93
N THR A 4 35.54 -47.10 -7.39
CA THR A 4 34.35 -46.41 -7.89
C THR A 4 34.49 -44.92 -7.61
N GLN A 5 34.46 -44.11 -8.65
CA GLN A 5 34.38 -42.67 -8.63
C GLN A 5 32.90 -42.30 -8.49
N ASP A 6 32.53 -41.73 -7.33
CA ASP A 6 31.22 -41.09 -7.12
C ASP A 6 31.18 -39.77 -7.87
N LEU A 7 30.25 -39.70 -8.85
CA LEU A 7 29.86 -38.49 -9.55
C LEU A 7 28.98 -37.67 -8.62
N ILE A 8 29.47 -36.51 -8.20
CA ILE A 8 28.68 -35.48 -7.60
C ILE A 8 28.00 -34.72 -8.75
N GLU A 9 26.72 -35.01 -9.00
CA GLU A 9 25.87 -34.18 -9.84
C GLU A 9 25.57 -32.89 -9.04
N SER A 10 26.12 -31.78 -9.51
CA SER A 10 25.73 -30.45 -9.09
C SER A 10 24.42 -30.14 -9.77
N GLU A 11 23.32 -30.06 -9.01
CA GLU A 11 22.08 -29.45 -9.43
C GLU A 11 22.34 -27.95 -9.65
N GLU A 12 22.57 -27.56 -10.89
CA GLU A 12 22.48 -26.17 -11.32
C GLU A 12 21.00 -25.77 -11.25
N GLU A 13 20.65 -24.98 -10.22
CA GLU A 13 19.40 -24.26 -10.17
C GLU A 13 19.36 -23.34 -11.39
N HIS A 14 18.56 -23.72 -12.39
CA HIS A 14 18.16 -22.86 -13.50
C HIS A 14 17.36 -21.68 -12.92
N ILE A 15 18.05 -20.57 -12.69
CA ILE A 15 17.40 -19.27 -12.58
C ILE A 15 16.91 -18.96 -13.98
N GLU A 16 15.62 -19.19 -14.23
CA GLU A 16 14.97 -18.71 -15.45
C GLU A 16 15.03 -17.17 -15.41
N GLU A 17 15.99 -16.61 -16.13
CA GLU A 17 15.97 -15.19 -16.50
C GLU A 17 14.68 -14.93 -17.27
N MET A 18 13.77 -14.21 -16.64
CA MET A 18 12.53 -13.77 -17.27
C MET A 18 12.87 -12.88 -18.48
N PRO A 19 12.26 -13.12 -19.65
CA PRO A 19 12.45 -12.23 -20.78
C PRO A 19 11.91 -10.84 -20.42
N GLU A 20 12.76 -9.81 -20.59
CA GLU A 20 12.47 -8.39 -20.31
C GLU A 20 11.27 -7.82 -21.11
N THR A 21 10.60 -8.62 -21.92
CA THR A 21 9.51 -8.25 -22.83
C THR A 21 8.16 -8.88 -22.50
N SER A 22 7.96 -9.38 -21.29
CA SER A 22 6.60 -9.81 -20.92
C SER A 22 5.67 -8.60 -20.83
N PRO A 23 4.52 -8.58 -21.54
CA PRO A 23 3.62 -7.44 -21.55
C PRO A 23 3.13 -7.11 -20.15
N LEU A 24 3.00 -5.81 -19.84
CA LEU A 24 2.35 -5.32 -18.62
C LEU A 24 0.89 -5.84 -18.59
N ILE A 25 0.31 -5.84 -17.39
CA ILE A 25 -1.12 -6.09 -17.25
C ILE A 25 -1.87 -4.89 -17.82
N ASP A 26 -2.82 -5.14 -18.74
CA ASP A 26 -3.73 -4.11 -19.22
C ASP A 26 -4.72 -3.75 -18.12
N LEU A 27 -4.73 -2.49 -17.72
CA LEU A 27 -5.66 -1.98 -16.73
C LEU A 27 -6.99 -1.61 -17.39
N PRO A 28 -8.13 -1.95 -16.76
CA PRO A 28 -9.42 -1.40 -17.18
C PRO A 28 -9.40 0.12 -17.15
N THR A 29 -10.25 0.79 -17.94
CA THR A 29 -10.45 2.23 -17.80
C THR A 29 -10.92 2.56 -16.39
N CYS A 30 -10.35 3.60 -15.76
CA CYS A 30 -10.68 3.99 -14.39
C CYS A 30 -12.00 4.77 -14.37
N GLU A 31 -13.11 4.05 -14.40
CA GLU A 31 -14.47 4.56 -14.47
C GLU A 31 -15.38 3.85 -13.45
N LEU A 32 -16.48 4.49 -13.04
CA LEU A 32 -17.38 3.95 -12.02
C LEU A 32 -17.93 2.56 -12.36
N ASN A 33 -18.29 2.35 -13.62
CA ASN A 33 -18.83 1.08 -14.12
C ASN A 33 -17.79 -0.02 -14.29
N LYS A 34 -16.52 0.27 -14.00
CA LYS A 34 -15.40 -0.67 -14.08
C LYS A 34 -14.81 -1.02 -12.72
N LEU A 35 -15.33 -0.49 -11.62
CA LEU A 35 -14.79 -0.71 -10.29
C LEU A 35 -14.80 -2.20 -9.88
N GLU A 36 -15.84 -2.95 -10.22
CA GLU A 36 -15.90 -4.40 -9.98
C GLU A 36 -14.77 -5.13 -10.74
N GLU A 37 -14.61 -4.84 -12.03
CA GLU A 37 -13.55 -5.43 -12.86
C GLU A 37 -12.15 -5.12 -12.34
N ILE A 38 -11.95 -3.90 -11.85
CA ILE A 38 -10.68 -3.48 -11.23
C ILE A 38 -10.44 -4.23 -9.92
N ALA A 39 -11.47 -4.37 -9.08
CA ALA A 39 -11.38 -5.10 -7.81
C ALA A 39 -11.02 -6.59 -8.05
N ASP A 40 -11.66 -7.23 -9.02
CA ASP A 40 -11.39 -8.61 -9.41
C ASP A 40 -9.96 -8.77 -9.92
N LEU A 41 -9.50 -7.86 -10.77
CA LEU A 41 -8.12 -7.86 -11.26
C LEU A 41 -7.12 -7.78 -10.12
N VAL A 42 -7.26 -6.80 -9.23
CA VAL A 42 -6.34 -6.60 -8.10
C VAL A 42 -6.33 -7.82 -7.18
N THR A 43 -7.49 -8.38 -6.87
CA THR A 43 -7.60 -9.57 -6.02
C THR A 43 -6.97 -10.80 -6.67
N SER A 44 -7.16 -11.00 -7.97
CA SER A 44 -6.67 -12.15 -8.72
C SER A 44 -5.15 -12.28 -8.79
N VAL A 45 -4.43 -11.17 -8.65
CA VAL A 45 -2.96 -11.15 -8.76
C VAL A 45 -2.24 -11.40 -7.43
N LEU A 46 -2.94 -11.30 -6.29
CA LEU A 46 -2.31 -11.32 -4.96
C LEU A 46 -1.56 -12.63 -4.66
N THR A 47 -1.98 -13.73 -5.24
CA THR A 47 -1.35 -15.05 -5.04
C THR A 47 -0.08 -15.28 -5.86
N SER A 48 0.19 -14.45 -6.88
CA SER A 48 1.33 -14.60 -7.79
C SER A 48 2.31 -13.43 -7.66
N PRO A 49 3.55 -13.66 -7.17
CA PRO A 49 4.54 -12.59 -7.06
C PRO A 49 4.83 -11.85 -8.37
N ILE A 50 4.92 -12.59 -9.48
CA ILE A 50 5.17 -12.03 -10.81
C ILE A 50 4.02 -11.14 -11.27
N ARG A 51 2.78 -11.58 -11.07
CA ARG A 51 1.60 -10.79 -11.45
C ARG A 51 1.44 -9.55 -10.57
N ARG A 52 1.78 -9.64 -9.27
CA ARG A 52 1.81 -8.46 -8.38
C ARG A 52 2.78 -7.40 -8.88
N GLU A 53 3.98 -7.82 -9.27
CA GLU A 53 4.99 -6.91 -9.83
C GLU A 53 4.50 -6.20 -11.09
N LYS A 54 3.94 -6.96 -12.03
CA LYS A 54 3.39 -6.43 -13.29
C LYS A 54 2.23 -5.46 -13.05
N LEU A 55 1.34 -5.79 -12.12
CA LEU A 55 0.24 -4.90 -11.77
C LEU A 55 0.76 -3.61 -11.12
N ALA A 56 1.71 -3.69 -10.20
CA ALA A 56 2.29 -2.51 -9.56
C ALA A 56 2.90 -1.56 -10.60
N LEU A 57 3.68 -2.09 -11.55
CA LEU A 57 4.26 -1.30 -12.65
C LEU A 57 3.18 -0.66 -13.53
N ALA A 58 2.11 -1.38 -13.86
CA ALA A 58 1.01 -0.83 -14.66
C ALA A 58 0.31 0.33 -13.92
N LEU A 59 0.04 0.17 -12.62
CA LEU A 59 -0.57 1.20 -11.77
C LEU A 59 0.29 2.46 -11.68
N GLU A 60 1.61 2.30 -11.56
CA GLU A 60 2.58 3.41 -11.55
C GLU A 60 2.59 4.15 -12.88
N ASN A 61 2.77 3.43 -13.99
CA ASN A 61 2.89 4.01 -15.31
C ASN A 61 1.67 4.83 -15.73
N GLU A 62 0.50 4.43 -15.30
CA GLU A 62 -0.75 5.11 -15.64
C GLU A 62 -1.18 6.16 -14.60
N GLY A 63 -0.45 6.34 -13.50
CA GLY A 63 -0.85 7.21 -12.38
C GLY A 63 -2.21 6.82 -11.80
N TYR A 64 -2.46 5.51 -11.74
CA TYR A 64 -3.79 4.96 -11.51
C TYR A 64 -4.34 5.21 -10.11
N ILE A 65 -3.47 5.32 -9.10
CA ILE A 65 -3.86 5.61 -7.71
C ILE A 65 -4.68 6.90 -7.63
N LYS A 66 -4.19 7.98 -8.21
CA LYS A 66 -4.89 9.28 -8.15
C LYS A 66 -6.24 9.24 -8.87
N LYS A 67 -6.35 8.49 -9.97
CA LYS A 67 -7.61 8.28 -10.68
C LYS A 67 -8.64 7.52 -9.80
N LEU A 68 -8.20 6.48 -9.08
CA LEU A 68 -9.04 5.74 -8.14
C LEU A 68 -9.55 6.64 -7.00
N LEU A 69 -8.69 7.49 -6.45
CA LEU A 69 -9.07 8.41 -5.38
C LEU A 69 -10.03 9.51 -5.85
N GLN A 70 -9.97 9.92 -7.12
CA GLN A 70 -10.98 10.79 -7.73
C GLN A 70 -12.35 10.08 -7.81
N LEU A 71 -12.37 8.79 -8.20
CA LEU A 71 -13.60 8.00 -8.20
C LEU A 71 -14.15 7.81 -6.78
N PHE A 72 -13.28 7.68 -5.78
CA PHE A 72 -13.67 7.62 -4.39
C PHE A 72 -14.47 8.85 -3.98
N GLN A 73 -13.99 10.05 -4.28
CA GLN A 73 -14.69 11.30 -4.00
C GLN A 73 -16.04 11.37 -4.74
N VAL A 74 -16.10 10.88 -5.98
CA VAL A 74 -17.36 10.81 -6.73
C VAL A 74 -18.34 9.83 -6.07
N CYS A 75 -17.87 8.64 -5.66
CA CYS A 75 -18.70 7.65 -4.97
C CYS A 75 -19.26 8.18 -3.64
N GLU A 76 -18.43 8.88 -2.84
CA GLU A 76 -18.91 9.51 -1.60
C GLU A 76 -20.00 10.56 -1.88
N ASN A 77 -19.78 11.44 -2.85
CA ASN A 77 -20.74 12.49 -3.21
C ASN A 77 -22.07 11.93 -3.75
N LEU A 78 -22.03 10.78 -4.40
CA LEU A 78 -23.21 10.10 -4.94
C LEU A 78 -23.84 9.09 -3.97
N GLU A 79 -23.25 8.92 -2.79
CA GLU A 79 -23.62 7.87 -1.81
C GLU A 79 -23.65 6.46 -2.44
N ASN A 80 -22.75 6.22 -3.40
CA ASN A 80 -22.62 4.94 -4.11
C ASN A 80 -21.90 3.91 -3.23
N THR A 81 -22.65 3.25 -2.36
CA THR A 81 -22.12 2.27 -1.40
C THR A 81 -21.43 1.09 -2.09
N GLU A 82 -21.95 0.59 -3.21
CA GLU A 82 -21.35 -0.51 -3.96
C GLU A 82 -19.97 -0.10 -4.51
N GLY A 83 -19.89 1.07 -5.13
CA GLY A 83 -18.62 1.62 -5.60
C GLY A 83 -17.61 1.83 -4.48
N LEU A 84 -18.06 2.28 -3.31
CA LEU A 84 -17.21 2.46 -2.12
C LEU A 84 -16.67 1.12 -1.59
N HIS A 85 -17.47 0.06 -1.61
CA HIS A 85 -17.03 -1.28 -1.26
C HIS A 85 -15.97 -1.82 -2.22
N HIS A 86 -16.16 -1.64 -3.53
CA HIS A 86 -15.14 -2.01 -4.51
C HIS A 86 -13.84 -1.22 -4.33
N LEU A 87 -13.93 0.09 -4.04
CA LEU A 87 -12.75 0.91 -3.76
C LEU A 87 -12.02 0.48 -2.49
N TYR A 88 -12.73 0.05 -1.46
CA TYR A 88 -12.12 -0.58 -0.28
C TYR A 88 -11.28 -1.80 -0.68
N GLU A 89 -11.85 -2.72 -1.45
CA GLU A 89 -11.16 -3.93 -1.90
C GLU A 89 -9.96 -3.62 -2.77
N ILE A 90 -10.10 -2.66 -3.71
CA ILE A 90 -9.02 -2.22 -4.59
C ILE A 90 -7.87 -1.62 -3.78
N ILE A 91 -8.13 -0.63 -2.94
CA ILE A 91 -7.08 0.07 -2.19
C ILE A 91 -6.40 -0.88 -1.19
N ARG A 92 -7.18 -1.73 -0.51
CA ARG A 92 -6.63 -2.77 0.36
C ARG A 92 -5.74 -3.75 -0.43
N GLY A 93 -6.20 -4.20 -1.59
CA GLY A 93 -5.43 -5.08 -2.46
C GLY A 93 -4.13 -4.43 -2.96
N ILE A 94 -4.15 -3.16 -3.31
CA ILE A 94 -2.95 -2.41 -3.72
C ILE A 94 -1.94 -2.29 -2.57
N LEU A 95 -2.39 -2.11 -1.33
CA LEU A 95 -1.50 -2.15 -0.15
C LEU A 95 -0.83 -3.54 -0.03
N PHE A 96 -1.55 -4.61 -0.32
CA PHE A 96 -1.00 -5.98 -0.33
C PHE A 96 -0.09 -6.31 -1.52
N LEU A 97 -0.01 -5.47 -2.55
CA LEU A 97 1.05 -5.57 -3.55
C LEU A 97 2.43 -5.33 -2.94
N ASN A 98 2.48 -4.63 -1.81
CA ASN A 98 3.67 -4.44 -0.98
C ASN A 98 4.81 -3.73 -1.73
N LYS A 99 4.49 -2.66 -2.46
CA LYS A 99 5.43 -1.88 -3.28
C LYS A 99 5.69 -0.50 -2.70
N ALA A 100 6.96 -0.21 -2.43
CA ALA A 100 7.38 1.07 -1.85
C ALA A 100 7.01 2.27 -2.73
N THR A 101 7.14 2.15 -4.04
CA THR A 101 6.81 3.21 -5.00
C THR A 101 5.32 3.58 -4.99
N LEU A 102 4.43 2.59 -4.84
CA LEU A 102 3.00 2.86 -4.67
C LEU A 102 2.71 3.50 -3.31
N PHE A 103 3.43 3.12 -2.25
CA PHE A 103 3.28 3.71 -0.92
C PHE A 103 3.67 5.19 -0.89
N GLU A 104 4.70 5.59 -1.64
CA GLU A 104 5.10 7.00 -1.77
C GLU A 104 3.94 7.86 -2.29
N VAL A 105 3.18 7.36 -3.26
CA VAL A 105 2.00 8.07 -3.78
C VAL A 105 0.83 7.99 -2.81
N MET A 106 0.49 6.79 -2.32
CA MET A 106 -0.68 6.58 -1.45
C MET A 106 -0.56 7.32 -0.12
N PHE A 107 0.65 7.43 0.43
CA PHE A 107 0.90 8.06 1.71
C PHE A 107 1.37 9.51 1.61
N SER A 108 1.41 10.09 0.40
CA SER A 108 1.63 11.52 0.23
C SER A 108 0.53 12.32 0.95
N ASP A 109 0.82 13.55 1.36
CA ASP A 109 -0.15 14.42 2.02
C ASP A 109 -1.42 14.66 1.18
N GLU A 110 -1.26 14.63 -0.14
CA GLU A 110 -2.37 14.78 -1.08
C GLU A 110 -3.32 13.58 -1.08
N CYS A 111 -2.81 12.36 -0.88
CA CYS A 111 -3.56 11.13 -1.10
C CYS A 111 -3.95 10.40 0.20
N ILE A 112 -3.18 10.53 1.27
CA ILE A 112 -3.30 9.66 2.45
C ILE A 112 -4.68 9.68 3.11
N MET A 113 -5.36 10.83 3.15
CA MET A 113 -6.68 10.93 3.78
C MET A 113 -7.76 10.29 2.92
N ASP A 114 -7.64 10.33 1.60
CA ASP A 114 -8.56 9.62 0.70
C ASP A 114 -8.29 8.09 0.72
N VAL A 115 -7.04 7.68 0.85
CA VAL A 115 -6.70 6.26 1.08
C VAL A 115 -7.33 5.74 2.37
N VAL A 116 -7.20 6.49 3.47
CA VAL A 116 -7.88 6.16 4.74
C VAL A 116 -9.40 6.14 4.55
N GLY A 117 -9.93 7.09 3.79
CA GLY A 117 -11.36 7.17 3.46
C GLY A 117 -11.88 5.93 2.74
N CYS A 118 -11.17 5.44 1.73
CA CYS A 118 -11.52 4.18 1.06
C CYS A 118 -11.59 3.01 2.05
N LEU A 119 -10.65 2.96 2.99
CA LEU A 119 -10.55 1.88 3.99
C LEU A 119 -11.62 1.96 5.11
N GLU A 120 -12.43 3.00 5.14
CA GLU A 120 -13.59 3.10 6.05
C GLU A 120 -14.77 2.22 5.61
N TYR A 121 -14.85 1.89 4.32
CA TYR A 121 -16.01 1.22 3.69
C TYR A 121 -15.81 -0.30 3.56
N ASP A 122 -15.40 -0.94 4.64
CA ASP A 122 -15.25 -2.41 4.69
C ASP A 122 -16.63 -3.09 4.49
N PRO A 123 -16.82 -3.89 3.43
CA PRO A 123 -18.10 -4.55 3.16
C PRO A 123 -18.51 -5.59 4.22
N SER A 124 -17.59 -6.02 5.07
CA SER A 124 -17.87 -6.97 6.14
C SER A 124 -18.58 -6.35 7.35
N VAL A 125 -18.62 -5.01 7.45
CA VAL A 125 -19.24 -4.30 8.56
C VAL A 125 -20.50 -3.54 8.11
N ALA A 126 -21.49 -3.50 9.00
CA ALA A 126 -22.81 -2.91 8.68
C ALA A 126 -22.77 -1.38 8.47
N GLN A 127 -21.79 -0.70 9.04
CA GLN A 127 -21.62 0.76 8.92
C GLN A 127 -20.15 1.13 8.70
N PRO A 128 -19.88 2.17 7.90
CA PRO A 128 -18.55 2.66 7.68
C PRO A 128 -17.86 3.06 8.99
N LYS A 129 -16.57 2.75 9.08
CA LYS A 129 -15.73 3.23 10.18
C LYS A 129 -15.40 4.70 9.98
N ARG A 130 -15.00 5.40 11.07
CA ARG A 130 -14.71 6.84 11.05
C ARG A 130 -13.23 7.12 11.32
N HIS A 131 -12.35 6.52 10.54
CA HIS A 131 -10.91 6.67 10.73
C HIS A 131 -10.42 8.09 10.44
N ARG A 132 -10.93 8.74 9.40
CA ARG A 132 -10.59 10.14 9.07
C ARG A 132 -11.02 11.09 10.18
N GLU A 133 -12.21 10.90 10.73
CA GLU A 133 -12.68 11.71 11.85
C GLU A 133 -11.79 11.52 13.10
N PHE A 134 -11.43 10.29 13.41
CA PHE A 134 -10.49 10.01 14.49
C PHE A 134 -9.15 10.72 14.29
N LEU A 135 -8.54 10.58 13.10
CA LEU A 135 -7.23 11.16 12.80
C LEU A 135 -7.23 12.69 12.79
N THR A 136 -8.33 13.34 12.44
CA THR A 136 -8.41 14.80 12.31
C THR A 136 -8.93 15.49 13.57
N LYS A 137 -9.86 14.86 14.30
CA LYS A 137 -10.57 15.51 15.43
C LYS A 137 -10.22 14.92 16.79
N THR A 138 -10.02 13.59 16.87
CA THR A 138 -9.85 12.87 18.14
C THR A 138 -8.39 12.64 18.49
N ALA A 139 -7.56 12.27 17.52
CA ALA A 139 -6.14 12.10 17.69
C ALA A 139 -5.49 13.47 17.93
N LYS A 140 -5.28 13.83 19.20
CA LYS A 140 -4.59 15.05 19.57
C LYS A 140 -3.09 14.84 19.45
N PHE A 141 -2.54 15.25 18.31
CA PHE A 141 -1.09 15.36 18.19
C PHE A 141 -0.61 16.52 19.08
N LYS A 142 0.10 16.20 20.16
CA LYS A 142 0.67 17.22 21.06
C LYS A 142 2.15 17.39 20.73
N GLU A 143 2.50 18.55 20.22
CA GLU A 143 3.89 18.98 20.18
C GLU A 143 4.30 19.43 21.60
N VAL A 144 5.13 18.62 22.26
CA VAL A 144 5.69 18.99 23.58
C VAL A 144 6.74 20.08 23.40
N ILE A 145 7.47 20.04 22.30
CA ILE A 145 8.41 21.05 21.83
C ILE A 145 7.92 21.52 20.48
N PRO A 146 7.78 22.84 20.23
CA PRO A 146 7.34 23.34 18.94
C PRO A 146 8.29 22.91 17.83
N ILE A 147 7.75 22.22 16.84
CA ILE A 147 8.49 21.81 15.64
C ILE A 147 8.35 22.94 14.60
N THR A 148 9.41 23.70 14.41
CA THR A 148 9.43 24.84 13.50
C THR A 148 9.69 24.43 12.04
N ASP A 149 10.40 23.32 11.84
CA ASP A 149 10.68 22.74 10.54
C ASP A 149 9.42 22.09 9.97
N SER A 150 8.90 22.62 8.86
CA SER A 150 7.67 22.14 8.24
C SER A 150 7.82 20.75 7.62
N GLU A 151 8.99 20.43 7.07
CA GLU A 151 9.28 19.14 6.45
C GLU A 151 9.35 18.05 7.51
N LEU A 152 10.05 18.31 8.61
CA LEU A 152 10.09 17.42 9.76
C LEU A 152 8.69 17.16 10.34
N ARG A 153 7.89 18.22 10.53
CA ARG A 153 6.51 18.09 11.01
C ARG A 153 5.67 17.23 10.09
N GLN A 154 5.73 17.47 8.78
CA GLN A 154 5.02 16.73 7.76
C GLN A 154 5.39 15.23 7.79
N LYS A 155 6.69 14.93 7.88
CA LYS A 155 7.21 13.56 7.97
C LYS A 155 6.72 12.82 9.21
N ILE A 156 6.70 13.50 10.36
CA ILE A 156 6.18 12.95 11.61
C ILE A 156 4.69 12.62 11.48
N HIS A 157 3.88 13.53 10.95
CA HIS A 157 2.45 13.32 10.75
C HIS A 157 2.17 12.20 9.73
N GLN A 158 2.93 12.15 8.63
CA GLN A 158 2.83 11.07 7.65
C GLN A 158 3.11 9.71 8.31
N THR A 159 4.20 9.60 9.04
CA THR A 159 4.62 8.36 9.71
C THR A 159 3.55 7.88 10.70
N TYR A 160 2.97 8.79 11.47
CA TYR A 160 1.88 8.47 12.39
C TYR A 160 0.64 7.91 11.66
N ARG A 161 0.23 8.55 10.55
CA ARG A 161 -0.93 8.10 9.77
C ARG A 161 -0.68 6.74 9.12
N VAL A 162 0.51 6.50 8.59
CA VAL A 162 0.88 5.20 7.99
C VAL A 162 0.92 4.10 9.06
N GLN A 163 1.46 4.39 10.23
CA GLN A 163 1.45 3.46 11.35
C GLN A 163 0.02 3.14 11.81
N TYR A 164 -0.86 4.14 11.85
CA TYR A 164 -2.28 3.93 12.14
C TYR A 164 -2.95 3.00 11.12
N ILE A 165 -2.65 3.15 9.83
CA ILE A 165 -3.14 2.23 8.79
C ILE A 165 -2.68 0.80 9.09
N GLN A 166 -1.40 0.60 9.39
CA GLN A 166 -0.83 -0.72 9.67
C GLN A 166 -1.45 -1.36 10.92
N ASP A 167 -1.56 -0.61 12.02
CA ASP A 167 -1.86 -1.18 13.32
C ASP A 167 -3.36 -1.29 13.61
N ILE A 168 -4.17 -0.42 13.01
CA ILE A 168 -5.59 -0.27 13.34
C ILE A 168 -6.51 -0.64 12.17
N ILE A 169 -6.16 -0.26 10.95
CA ILE A 169 -7.04 -0.43 9.79
C ILE A 169 -6.84 -1.79 9.12
N LEU A 170 -5.58 -2.16 8.86
CA LEU A 170 -5.27 -3.44 8.25
C LEU A 170 -5.40 -4.58 9.26
N PRO A 171 -5.90 -5.75 8.83
CA PRO A 171 -5.98 -6.90 9.73
C PRO A 171 -4.57 -7.31 10.18
N THR A 172 -4.46 -7.76 11.43
CA THR A 172 -3.23 -8.36 11.93
C THR A 172 -2.85 -9.54 11.04
N PRO A 173 -1.63 -9.59 10.48
CA PRO A 173 -1.21 -10.69 9.64
C PRO A 173 -1.35 -12.01 10.40
N SER A 174 -1.92 -13.03 9.76
CA SER A 174 -1.80 -14.39 10.27
C SER A 174 -0.35 -14.84 10.21
N VAL A 175 0.05 -15.83 10.99
CA VAL A 175 1.44 -16.35 11.02
C VAL A 175 1.95 -16.75 9.63
N PHE A 176 1.03 -17.00 8.68
CA PHE A 176 1.34 -17.36 7.29
C PHE A 176 1.46 -16.14 6.34
N GLU A 177 1.14 -14.94 6.81
CA GLU A 177 1.07 -13.70 6.00
C GLU A 177 2.09 -12.64 6.44
N GLU A 178 3.08 -13.00 7.28
CA GLU A 178 4.08 -12.06 7.84
C GLU A 178 4.80 -11.22 6.78
N ASN A 179 4.95 -11.76 5.56
CA ASN A 179 5.65 -11.06 4.48
C ASN A 179 4.78 -10.06 3.70
N PHE A 180 3.45 -10.08 3.85
CA PHE A 180 2.56 -9.20 3.08
C PHE A 180 2.70 -7.72 3.42
N LEU A 181 3.13 -7.40 4.63
CA LEU A 181 3.31 -6.02 5.08
C LEU A 181 4.78 -5.66 5.36
N SER A 182 5.73 -6.45 4.90
CA SER A 182 7.16 -6.24 5.17
C SER A 182 7.66 -4.91 4.62
N THR A 183 7.26 -4.53 3.42
CA THR A 183 7.64 -3.24 2.81
C THR A 183 6.97 -2.07 3.54
N LEU A 184 5.73 -2.22 4.00
CA LEU A 184 5.05 -1.20 4.81
C LEU A 184 5.78 -0.98 6.14
N THR A 185 6.16 -2.05 6.82
CA THR A 185 6.96 -1.99 8.04
C THR A 185 8.31 -1.32 7.80
N SER A 186 8.97 -1.65 6.70
CA SER A 186 10.24 -1.03 6.29
C SER A 186 10.06 0.46 5.96
N PHE A 187 8.98 0.82 5.27
CA PHE A 187 8.65 2.22 4.97
C PHE A 187 8.51 3.05 6.26
N ILE A 188 7.78 2.54 7.25
CA ILE A 188 7.63 3.20 8.57
C ILE A 188 8.98 3.30 9.27
N PHE A 189 9.79 2.24 9.25
CA PHE A 189 11.11 2.22 9.87
C PHE A 189 12.05 3.28 9.26
N PHE A 190 12.15 3.33 7.94
CA PHE A 190 13.01 4.31 7.26
C PHE A 190 12.54 5.74 7.49
N ASN A 191 11.23 6.00 7.51
CA ASN A 191 10.70 7.31 7.90
C ASN A 191 11.11 7.70 9.31
N LYS A 192 11.08 6.77 10.27
CA LYS A 192 11.53 7.02 11.64
C LYS A 192 13.03 7.34 11.71
N VAL A 193 13.86 6.62 10.95
CA VAL A 193 15.31 6.90 10.85
C VAL A 193 15.55 8.30 10.29
N GLU A 194 14.83 8.68 9.24
CA GLU A 194 14.93 10.00 8.62
C GLU A 194 14.52 11.12 9.58
N ILE A 195 13.41 10.95 10.31
CA ILE A 195 12.97 11.87 11.36
C ILE A 195 14.07 12.08 12.41
N VAL A 196 14.70 11.00 12.89
CA VAL A 196 15.81 11.10 13.86
C VAL A 196 16.99 11.88 13.28
N SER A 197 17.35 11.63 12.01
CA SER A 197 18.42 12.36 11.34
C SER A 197 18.10 13.86 11.20
N MET A 198 16.86 14.21 10.84
CA MET A 198 16.41 15.60 10.75
C MET A 198 16.44 16.30 12.09
N LEU A 199 16.04 15.62 13.18
CA LEU A 199 16.13 16.15 14.55
C LEU A 199 17.57 16.45 14.96
N GLN A 200 18.53 15.58 14.63
CA GLN A 200 19.95 15.79 14.92
C GLN A 200 20.52 17.02 14.21
N VAL A 201 20.11 17.25 12.97
CA VAL A 201 20.54 18.43 12.17
C VAL A 201 19.89 19.72 12.71
N SER A 202 18.66 19.65 13.20
CA SER A 202 17.91 20.78 13.75
C SER A 202 18.37 21.20 15.15
N GLY A 203 19.30 20.50 15.77
CA GLY A 203 19.90 20.86 17.07
C GLY A 203 19.00 20.59 18.27
N PHE A 204 18.07 19.64 18.16
CA PHE A 204 17.28 19.09 19.28
C PHE A 204 18.05 17.98 20.00
#